data_6a4e5abd004bf9abf48f85a3c4e5e359
#
_entry.id   6a4e5abd004bf9abf48f85a3c4e5e359
#
_cell.length_a   1.000
_cell.length_b   1.000
_cell.length_c   1.000
_cell.angle_alpha   90.00
_cell.angle_beta   90.00
_cell.angle_gamma   90.00
#
_symmetry.space_group_name_H-M   'P 1'
#
loop_
_entity.id
_entity.type
_entity.pdbx_description
1 polymer ?
#
loop_
_entity_poly.entity_id
_entity_poly.type
_entity_poly.pdbx_seq_one_letter_code
_entity_poly.pdbx_strand_id
1 'polypeptide(L)'
;MTNNKTYFVANWKMHGSLNSVNSIQNVIKLSKKAKYKNVRIVYCPPYTLIRQFVEKTKKTKIDIGAQNCHFENKFGSFTGSVNANMIKNIGSKFVIIGHSENRANGDTNKSINLKIKSAIKANLKVIFCFGETLKEKRNKKTNKVIAYQIKKGLHKIRNIKNIFFAYEPVWSIGTGIIPKINELDKQVREIKKITKTKMRKFSTEVQ
;
A
#
# COMPACT_ATOMS: atom_id res chain seq x y z
N MET A 1 -14.64 5.65 21.32
CA MET A 1 -13.71 4.50 21.33
C MET A 1 -13.04 4.44 19.96
N THR A 2 -11.78 4.85 19.86
CA THR A 2 -11.00 4.71 18.63
C THR A 2 -10.73 3.23 18.42
N ASN A 3 -11.35 2.66 17.40
CA ASN A 3 -11.20 1.24 17.04
C ASN A 3 -9.82 1.09 16.39
N ASN A 4 -8.77 0.97 17.23
CA ASN A 4 -7.39 0.82 16.77
C ASN A 4 -7.22 -0.54 16.12
N LYS A 5 -7.43 -0.59 14.81
CA LYS A 5 -7.15 -1.77 14.00
C LYS A 5 -5.69 -1.74 13.56
N THR A 6 -4.97 -2.81 13.84
CA THR A 6 -3.62 -3.03 13.31
C THR A 6 -3.73 -3.74 11.96
N TYR A 7 -3.06 -3.22 10.94
CA TYR A 7 -3.02 -3.81 9.61
C TYR A 7 -1.68 -4.49 9.36
N PHE A 8 -1.72 -5.74 8.93
CA PHE A 8 -0.56 -6.46 8.39
C PHE A 8 -0.75 -6.61 6.89
N VAL A 9 0.15 -6.00 6.11
CA VAL A 9 0.10 -6.03 4.65
C VAL A 9 1.22 -6.91 4.12
N ALA A 10 0.86 -7.98 3.43
CA ALA A 10 1.80 -8.91 2.81
C ALA A 10 1.90 -8.62 1.31
N ASN A 11 2.95 -7.91 0.90
CA ASN A 11 3.29 -7.74 -0.51
C ASN A 11 4.07 -8.97 -0.99
N TRP A 12 3.45 -9.80 -1.80
CA TRP A 12 4.08 -11.03 -2.34
C TRP A 12 5.11 -10.74 -3.42
N LYS A 13 5.14 -9.51 -3.91
CA LYS A 13 6.00 -9.16 -5.04
C LYS A 13 5.77 -10.12 -6.21
N MET A 14 6.80 -10.52 -6.94
CA MET A 14 6.70 -11.46 -8.07
C MET A 14 6.90 -12.91 -7.60
N HIS A 15 6.12 -13.33 -6.60
CA HIS A 15 6.16 -14.69 -6.07
C HIS A 15 4.78 -15.34 -6.04
N GLY A 16 4.77 -16.66 -6.17
CA GLY A 16 3.59 -17.48 -6.01
C GLY A 16 3.12 -18.17 -7.29
N SER A 17 2.44 -19.27 -7.08
CA SER A 17 1.77 -20.11 -8.07
C SER A 17 0.38 -20.50 -7.57
N LEU A 18 -0.40 -21.21 -8.35
CA LEU A 18 -1.71 -21.73 -7.91
C LEU A 18 -1.60 -22.57 -6.61
N ASN A 19 -0.54 -23.38 -6.49
CA ASN A 19 -0.31 -24.18 -5.28
C ASN A 19 -0.08 -23.31 -4.03
N SER A 20 0.52 -22.13 -4.21
CA SER A 20 0.79 -21.18 -3.11
C SER A 20 -0.50 -20.65 -2.45
N VAL A 21 -1.64 -20.69 -3.18
CA VAL A 21 -2.93 -20.20 -2.66
C VAL A 21 -3.39 -21.01 -1.44
N ASN A 22 -2.93 -22.24 -1.29
CA ASN A 22 -3.29 -23.09 -0.14
C ASN A 22 -2.62 -22.64 1.16
N SER A 23 -1.50 -21.94 1.09
CA SER A 23 -0.77 -21.42 2.28
C SER A 23 -1.61 -20.50 3.15
N ILE A 24 -2.62 -19.81 2.57
CA ILE A 24 -3.49 -18.90 3.30
C ILE A 24 -4.35 -19.58 4.37
N GLN A 25 -4.55 -20.92 4.29
CA GLN A 25 -5.39 -21.64 5.26
C GLN A 25 -4.90 -21.49 6.71
N ASN A 26 -3.59 -21.53 6.91
CA ASN A 26 -3.02 -21.35 8.24
C ASN A 26 -3.24 -19.92 8.77
N VAL A 27 -3.17 -18.93 7.89
CA VAL A 27 -3.44 -17.53 8.23
C VAL A 27 -4.93 -17.30 8.51
N ILE A 28 -5.82 -17.96 7.77
CA ILE A 28 -7.26 -17.94 8.06
C ILE A 28 -7.54 -18.51 9.46
N LYS A 29 -6.96 -19.67 9.79
CA LYS A 29 -7.09 -20.27 11.13
C LYS A 29 -6.57 -19.33 12.22
N LEU A 30 -5.41 -18.72 12.00
CA LEU A 30 -4.82 -17.77 12.94
C LEU A 30 -5.71 -16.53 13.16
N SER A 31 -6.25 -15.95 12.08
CA SER A 31 -7.07 -14.74 12.10
C SER A 31 -8.38 -14.88 12.89
N LYS A 32 -8.84 -16.12 13.11
CA LYS A 32 -10.06 -16.42 13.87
C LYS A 32 -9.84 -16.37 15.39
N LYS A 33 -8.60 -16.45 15.89
CA LYS A 33 -8.30 -16.45 17.33
C LYS A 33 -8.70 -15.10 17.96
N ALA A 34 -9.31 -15.14 19.15
CA ALA A 34 -9.84 -13.95 19.85
C ALA A 34 -8.79 -12.86 20.10
N LYS A 35 -7.52 -13.25 20.36
CA LYS A 35 -6.42 -12.31 20.59
C LYS A 35 -6.11 -11.43 19.36
N TYR A 36 -6.55 -11.83 18.16
CA TYR A 36 -6.35 -11.07 16.91
C TYR A 36 -7.63 -10.36 16.42
N LYS A 37 -8.61 -10.12 17.29
CA LYS A 37 -9.88 -9.45 16.93
C LYS A 37 -9.69 -8.08 16.27
N ASN A 38 -8.66 -7.34 16.68
CA ASN A 38 -8.32 -6.00 16.17
C ASN A 38 -7.34 -6.02 14.99
N VAL A 39 -6.85 -7.19 14.59
CA VAL A 39 -5.94 -7.35 13.46
C VAL A 39 -6.73 -7.43 12.15
N ARG A 40 -6.22 -6.77 11.13
CA ARG A 40 -6.64 -6.89 9.73
C ARG A 40 -5.45 -7.33 8.91
N ILE A 41 -5.63 -8.33 8.09
CA ILE A 41 -4.59 -8.86 7.21
C ILE A 41 -4.97 -8.53 5.78
N VAL A 42 -4.02 -7.98 5.03
CA VAL A 42 -4.18 -7.67 3.60
C VAL A 42 -3.12 -8.46 2.83
N TYR A 43 -3.56 -9.34 1.96
CA TYR A 43 -2.68 -10.08 1.05
C TYR A 43 -2.67 -9.39 -0.31
N CYS A 44 -1.48 -9.05 -0.81
CA CYS A 44 -1.29 -8.45 -2.14
C CYS A 44 -0.47 -9.43 -3.01
N PRO A 45 -1.11 -10.47 -3.59
CA PRO A 45 -0.46 -11.40 -4.50
C PRO A 45 -0.31 -10.79 -5.90
N PRO A 46 0.45 -11.44 -6.82
CA PRO A 46 0.43 -11.12 -8.25
C PRO A 46 -0.99 -11.12 -8.82
N TYR A 47 -1.23 -10.35 -9.89
CA TYR A 47 -2.55 -10.24 -10.53
C TYR A 47 -3.16 -11.60 -10.88
N THR A 48 -2.33 -12.54 -11.33
CA THR A 48 -2.71 -13.89 -11.73
C THR A 48 -3.34 -14.73 -10.62
N LEU A 49 -3.16 -14.34 -9.35
CA LEU A 49 -3.63 -15.08 -8.17
C LEU A 49 -4.72 -14.35 -7.38
N ILE A 50 -5.01 -13.09 -7.70
CA ILE A 50 -5.96 -12.28 -6.91
C ILE A 50 -7.32 -12.99 -6.80
N ARG A 51 -7.87 -13.47 -7.91
CA ARG A 51 -9.19 -14.09 -7.93
C ARG A 51 -9.27 -15.30 -7.01
N GLN A 52 -8.28 -16.19 -7.05
CA GLN A 52 -8.23 -17.39 -6.22
C GLN A 52 -8.14 -17.05 -4.73
N PHE A 53 -7.34 -16.06 -4.37
CA PHE A 53 -7.26 -15.58 -2.99
C PHE A 53 -8.58 -14.94 -2.53
N VAL A 54 -9.23 -14.15 -3.38
CA VAL A 54 -10.54 -13.55 -3.08
C VAL A 54 -11.55 -14.64 -2.76
N GLU A 55 -11.65 -15.67 -3.59
CA GLU A 55 -12.60 -16.77 -3.36
C GLU A 55 -12.33 -17.50 -2.03
N LYS A 56 -11.06 -17.78 -1.72
CA LYS A 56 -10.70 -18.46 -0.46
C LYS A 56 -10.93 -17.62 0.78
N THR A 57 -10.95 -16.28 0.67
CA THR A 57 -11.06 -15.38 1.81
C THR A 57 -12.44 -14.74 1.99
N LYS A 58 -13.42 -15.03 1.12
CA LYS A 58 -14.78 -14.42 1.14
C LYS A 58 -15.44 -14.35 2.51
N LYS A 59 -15.33 -15.39 3.32
CA LYS A 59 -15.95 -15.51 4.65
C LYS A 59 -14.95 -15.28 5.80
N THR A 60 -13.88 -14.50 5.56
CA THR A 60 -12.83 -14.27 6.53
C THR A 60 -12.61 -12.77 6.79
N LYS A 61 -11.74 -12.43 7.76
CA LYS A 61 -11.29 -11.06 8.04
C LYS A 61 -10.06 -10.66 7.21
N ILE A 62 -9.67 -11.48 6.22
CA ILE A 62 -8.53 -11.23 5.35
C ILE A 62 -9.02 -10.49 4.11
N ASP A 63 -8.41 -9.36 3.83
CA ASP A 63 -8.67 -8.59 2.62
C ASP A 63 -7.60 -8.90 1.56
N ILE A 64 -7.98 -8.80 0.30
CA ILE A 64 -7.05 -8.98 -0.83
C ILE A 64 -6.81 -7.62 -1.48
N GLY A 65 -5.55 -7.38 -1.87
CA GLY A 65 -5.08 -6.20 -2.57
C GLY A 65 -4.32 -6.56 -3.83
N ALA A 66 -4.17 -5.58 -4.72
CA ALA A 66 -3.27 -5.64 -5.87
C ALA A 66 -1.95 -4.92 -5.56
N GLN A 67 -0.88 -5.26 -6.29
CA GLN A 67 0.47 -4.70 -6.10
C GLN A 67 0.70 -3.40 -6.88
N ASN A 68 -0.17 -3.06 -7.83
CA ASN A 68 -0.16 -1.84 -8.63
C ASN A 68 -1.50 -1.70 -9.36
N CYS A 69 -1.70 -0.59 -10.10
CA CYS A 69 -2.73 -0.46 -11.12
C CYS A 69 -2.29 0.53 -12.22
N HIS A 70 -2.92 0.44 -13.38
CA HIS A 70 -2.79 1.48 -14.41
C HIS A 70 -3.48 2.77 -13.96
N PHE A 71 -3.00 3.92 -14.41
CA PHE A 71 -3.59 5.22 -14.06
C PHE A 71 -4.90 5.51 -14.79
N GLU A 72 -5.08 4.92 -15.98
CA GLU A 72 -6.34 5.05 -16.71
C GLU A 72 -7.41 4.15 -16.08
N ASN A 73 -8.59 4.74 -15.84
CA ASN A 73 -9.69 4.03 -15.17
C ASN A 73 -10.71 3.46 -16.16
N LYS A 74 -10.73 3.96 -17.39
CA LYS A 74 -11.59 3.44 -18.46
C LYS A 74 -10.92 2.23 -19.13
N PHE A 75 -11.73 1.39 -19.75
CA PHE A 75 -11.23 0.39 -20.69
C PHE A 75 -10.67 1.07 -21.94
N GLY A 76 -9.66 0.49 -22.57
CA GLY A 76 -9.03 1.09 -23.74
C GLY A 76 -7.82 0.30 -24.24
N SER A 77 -7.10 0.86 -25.18
CA SER A 77 -5.95 0.26 -25.88
C SER A 77 -4.68 0.32 -25.02
N PHE A 78 -4.65 -0.42 -23.93
CA PHE A 78 -3.52 -0.51 -22.98
C PHE A 78 -3.14 -1.97 -22.78
N THR A 79 -2.60 -2.60 -23.81
CA THR A 79 -2.27 -4.03 -23.83
C THR A 79 -1.41 -4.42 -22.62
N GLY A 80 -1.84 -5.45 -21.90
CA GLY A 80 -1.16 -5.97 -20.71
C GLY A 80 -1.39 -5.17 -19.42
N SER A 81 -2.01 -4.00 -19.47
CA SER A 81 -2.28 -3.18 -18.29
C SER A 81 -3.54 -3.63 -17.54
N VAL A 82 -3.51 -3.49 -16.22
CA VAL A 82 -4.64 -3.79 -15.34
C VAL A 82 -5.05 -2.49 -14.63
N ASN A 83 -6.28 -2.02 -14.85
CA ASN A 83 -6.78 -0.81 -14.21
C ASN A 83 -7.48 -1.08 -12.88
N ALA A 84 -7.77 -0.01 -12.14
CA ALA A 84 -8.38 -0.11 -10.81
C ALA A 84 -9.79 -0.73 -10.82
N ASN A 85 -10.59 -0.52 -11.88
CA ASN A 85 -11.91 -1.12 -12.01
C ASN A 85 -11.82 -2.64 -12.20
N MET A 86 -10.88 -3.13 -13.03
CA MET A 86 -10.64 -4.56 -13.21
C MET A 86 -10.25 -5.21 -11.86
N ILE A 87 -9.36 -4.57 -11.10
CA ILE A 87 -8.94 -5.02 -9.78
C ILE A 87 -10.12 -5.07 -8.80
N LYS A 88 -10.97 -4.04 -8.81
CA LYS A 88 -12.16 -4.01 -7.97
C LYS A 88 -13.16 -5.10 -8.34
N ASN A 89 -13.39 -5.30 -9.62
CA ASN A 89 -14.37 -6.27 -10.14
C ASN A 89 -14.02 -7.71 -9.79
N ILE A 90 -12.73 -8.06 -9.71
CA ILE A 90 -12.31 -9.39 -9.27
C ILE A 90 -12.35 -9.57 -7.74
N GLY A 91 -12.84 -8.56 -6.98
CA GLY A 91 -13.09 -8.63 -5.54
C GLY A 91 -11.97 -8.10 -4.65
N SER A 92 -10.93 -7.50 -5.22
CA SER A 92 -9.88 -6.85 -4.44
C SER A 92 -10.43 -5.62 -3.70
N LYS A 93 -9.90 -5.34 -2.51
CA LYS A 93 -10.28 -4.18 -1.69
C LYS A 93 -9.18 -3.14 -1.56
N PHE A 94 -7.94 -3.55 -1.80
CA PHE A 94 -6.76 -2.70 -1.64
C PHE A 94 -5.93 -2.67 -2.92
N VAL A 95 -5.07 -1.65 -3.03
CA VAL A 95 -4.02 -1.59 -4.04
C VAL A 95 -2.80 -0.85 -3.47
N ILE A 96 -1.61 -1.40 -3.69
CA ILE A 96 -0.33 -0.76 -3.39
C ILE A 96 0.00 0.19 -4.54
N ILE A 97 0.35 1.44 -4.24
CA ILE A 97 0.72 2.45 -5.24
C ILE A 97 1.95 3.20 -4.77
N GLY A 98 2.92 3.38 -5.67
CA GLY A 98 4.13 4.14 -5.41
C GLY A 98 5.22 3.36 -4.68
N HIS A 99 5.12 2.03 -4.63
CA HIS A 99 6.17 1.16 -4.09
C HIS A 99 7.52 1.44 -4.77
N SER A 100 8.61 1.34 -4.02
CA SER A 100 9.97 1.67 -4.50
C SER A 100 10.36 0.92 -5.78
N GLU A 101 10.00 -0.35 -5.92
CA GLU A 101 10.23 -1.14 -7.12
C GLU A 101 9.47 -0.59 -8.34
N ASN A 102 8.21 -0.16 -8.17
CA ASN A 102 7.45 0.47 -9.26
C ASN A 102 8.03 1.85 -9.63
N ARG A 103 8.55 2.60 -8.65
CA ARG A 103 9.26 3.87 -8.91
C ARG A 103 10.55 3.63 -9.69
N ALA A 104 11.32 2.60 -9.34
CA ALA A 104 12.51 2.19 -10.10
C ALA A 104 12.16 1.78 -11.54
N ASN A 105 10.97 1.22 -11.76
CA ASN A 105 10.43 0.82 -13.06
C ASN A 105 9.63 1.93 -13.78
N GLY A 106 9.84 3.22 -13.41
CA GLY A 106 9.32 4.36 -14.16
C GLY A 106 8.10 5.06 -13.55
N ASP A 107 7.59 4.64 -12.39
CA ASP A 107 6.52 5.38 -11.73
C ASP A 107 7.02 6.74 -11.22
N THR A 108 6.47 7.81 -11.79
CA THR A 108 6.70 9.19 -11.38
C THR A 108 5.67 9.62 -10.32
N ASN A 109 5.95 10.69 -9.58
CA ASN A 109 4.94 11.26 -8.67
C ASN A 109 3.66 11.70 -9.38
N LYS A 110 3.75 12.05 -10.68
CA LYS A 110 2.58 12.39 -11.53
C LYS A 110 1.76 11.12 -11.82
N SER A 111 2.38 10.05 -12.29
CA SER A 111 1.68 8.78 -12.56
C SER A 111 1.07 8.19 -11.29
N ILE A 112 1.79 8.25 -10.16
CA ILE A 112 1.30 7.82 -8.85
C ILE A 112 0.06 8.61 -8.42
N ASN A 113 0.03 9.93 -8.59
CA ASN A 113 -1.15 10.73 -8.30
C ASN A 113 -2.35 10.31 -9.14
N LEU A 114 -2.16 10.05 -10.44
CA LEU A 114 -3.21 9.58 -11.33
C LEU A 114 -3.69 8.17 -10.92
N LYS A 115 -2.78 7.25 -10.58
CA LYS A 115 -3.11 5.91 -10.07
C LYS A 115 -3.93 5.98 -8.78
N ILE A 116 -3.55 6.84 -7.83
CA ILE A 116 -4.31 7.05 -6.58
C ILE A 116 -5.72 7.54 -6.87
N LYS A 117 -5.87 8.53 -7.78
CA LYS A 117 -7.20 9.02 -8.20
C LYS A 117 -8.04 7.92 -8.84
N SER A 118 -7.44 7.11 -9.72
CA SER A 118 -8.10 5.98 -10.37
C SER A 118 -8.57 4.95 -9.34
N ALA A 119 -7.71 4.58 -8.38
CA ALA A 119 -8.04 3.64 -7.33
C ALA A 119 -9.18 4.13 -6.42
N ILE A 120 -9.15 5.40 -6.01
CA ILE A 120 -10.22 6.01 -5.20
C ILE A 120 -11.54 6.00 -5.97
N LYS A 121 -11.53 6.35 -7.26
CA LYS A 121 -12.72 6.34 -8.12
C LYS A 121 -13.31 4.93 -8.25
N ALA A 122 -12.48 3.90 -8.24
CA ALA A 122 -12.90 2.50 -8.23
C ALA A 122 -13.29 1.98 -6.82
N ASN A 123 -13.36 2.84 -5.80
CA ASN A 123 -13.63 2.43 -4.41
C ASN A 123 -12.65 1.39 -3.86
N LEU A 124 -11.38 1.48 -4.24
CA LEU A 124 -10.29 0.74 -3.61
C LEU A 124 -9.69 1.55 -2.46
N LYS A 125 -9.21 0.85 -1.44
CA LYS A 125 -8.33 1.43 -0.43
C LYS A 125 -6.90 1.42 -0.97
N VAL A 126 -6.20 2.53 -0.83
CA VAL A 126 -4.85 2.72 -1.37
C VAL A 126 -3.83 2.58 -0.26
N ILE A 127 -2.82 1.73 -0.47
CA ILE A 127 -1.60 1.70 0.32
C ILE A 127 -0.59 2.53 -0.45
N PHE A 128 -0.43 3.79 -0.03
CA PHE A 128 0.46 4.75 -0.69
C PHE A 128 1.85 4.66 -0.10
N CYS A 129 2.78 4.14 -0.90
CA CYS A 129 4.18 3.95 -0.55
C CYS A 129 5.04 5.16 -0.92
N PHE A 130 5.93 5.53 -0.02
CA PHE A 130 6.91 6.60 -0.22
C PHE A 130 8.11 6.39 0.71
N GLY A 131 9.25 6.94 0.32
CA GLY A 131 10.47 6.85 1.09
C GLY A 131 11.66 7.40 0.34
N GLU A 132 12.76 7.55 1.05
CA GLU A 132 14.01 8.10 0.53
C GLU A 132 15.02 7.01 0.20
N THR A 133 15.89 7.30 -0.76
CA THR A 133 17.06 6.52 -1.11
C THR A 133 18.21 6.72 -0.11
N LEU A 134 19.20 5.83 -0.12
CA LEU A 134 20.40 5.98 0.72
C LEU A 134 21.15 7.30 0.47
N LYS A 135 21.23 7.73 -0.80
CA LYS A 135 21.85 9.01 -1.18
C LYS A 135 21.10 10.19 -0.55
N GLU A 136 19.79 10.17 -0.58
CA GLU A 136 18.95 11.22 0.01
C GLU A 136 19.05 11.24 1.54
N LYS A 137 19.11 10.05 2.18
CA LYS A 137 19.33 9.93 3.63
C LYS A 137 20.68 10.49 4.04
N ARG A 138 21.78 10.08 3.35
CA ARG A 138 23.13 10.59 3.62
C ARG A 138 23.23 12.10 3.48
N ASN A 139 22.49 12.67 2.52
CA ASN A 139 22.39 14.11 2.30
C ASN A 139 21.40 14.82 3.24
N LYS A 140 20.89 14.15 4.29
CA LYS A 140 19.92 14.70 5.26
C LYS A 140 18.64 15.26 4.62
N LYS A 141 18.22 14.70 3.46
CA LYS A 141 17.07 15.18 2.68
C LYS A 141 15.78 14.36 2.93
N THR A 142 15.78 13.36 3.82
CA THR A 142 14.68 12.45 4.11
C THR A 142 13.33 13.18 4.22
N ASN A 143 13.19 14.13 5.14
CA ASN A 143 11.91 14.83 5.35
C ASN A 143 11.47 15.66 4.15
N LYS A 144 12.41 16.28 3.42
CA LYS A 144 12.11 17.03 2.18
C LYS A 144 11.58 16.13 1.09
N VAL A 145 12.21 14.95 0.90
CA VAL A 145 11.80 13.94 -0.10
C VAL A 145 10.41 13.41 0.23
N ILE A 146 10.20 12.96 1.46
CA ILE A 146 8.91 12.43 1.91
C ILE A 146 7.80 13.46 1.75
N ALA A 147 8.01 14.69 2.23
CA ALA A 147 7.03 15.77 2.10
C ALA A 147 6.70 16.06 0.62
N TYR A 148 7.71 16.03 -0.25
CA TYR A 148 7.53 16.23 -1.68
C TYR A 148 6.72 15.09 -2.32
N GLN A 149 7.07 13.82 -2.03
CA GLN A 149 6.35 12.66 -2.54
C GLN A 149 4.88 12.65 -2.10
N ILE A 150 4.61 12.92 -0.81
CA ILE A 150 3.25 13.04 -0.28
C ILE A 150 2.51 14.22 -0.93
N LYS A 151 3.15 15.38 -1.05
CA LYS A 151 2.55 16.57 -1.68
C LYS A 151 2.14 16.29 -3.11
N LYS A 152 3.01 15.67 -3.89
CA LYS A 152 2.76 15.38 -5.31
C LYS A 152 1.79 14.21 -5.49
N GLY A 153 1.94 13.13 -4.74
CA GLY A 153 1.05 11.97 -4.81
C GLY A 153 -0.40 12.30 -4.44
N LEU A 154 -0.60 13.26 -3.52
CA LEU A 154 -1.93 13.69 -3.08
C LEU A 154 -2.40 15.01 -3.73
N HIS A 155 -1.78 15.43 -4.83
CA HIS A 155 -2.17 16.67 -5.51
C HIS A 155 -3.63 16.62 -5.99
N LYS A 156 -4.44 17.62 -5.56
CA LYS A 156 -5.89 17.69 -5.86
C LYS A 156 -6.70 16.47 -5.40
N ILE A 157 -6.25 15.72 -4.40
CA ILE A 157 -7.04 14.71 -3.71
C ILE A 157 -7.54 15.33 -2.40
N ARG A 158 -8.87 15.45 -2.26
CA ARG A 158 -9.52 16.06 -1.09
C ARG A 158 -9.87 15.03 -0.02
N ASN A 159 -10.33 13.85 -0.42
CA ASN A 159 -10.72 12.78 0.48
C ASN A 159 -9.67 11.68 0.51
N ILE A 160 -9.03 11.53 1.65
CA ILE A 160 -7.96 10.57 1.88
C ILE A 160 -8.35 9.46 2.86
N LYS A 161 -9.64 9.39 3.24
CA LYS A 161 -10.17 8.39 4.21
C LYS A 161 -9.79 6.95 3.85
N ASN A 162 -9.62 6.66 2.56
CA ASN A 162 -9.25 5.35 2.04
C ASN A 162 -7.77 5.24 1.64
N ILE A 163 -6.91 6.13 2.16
CA ILE A 163 -5.46 6.09 1.89
C ILE A 163 -4.72 5.73 3.17
N PHE A 164 -3.95 4.65 3.10
CA PHE A 164 -3.00 4.19 4.10
C PHE A 164 -1.62 4.65 3.68
N PHE A 165 -0.89 5.27 4.58
CA PHE A 165 0.45 5.77 4.33
C PHE A 165 1.46 4.69 4.72
N ALA A 166 2.29 4.25 3.77
CA ALA A 166 3.33 3.25 3.98
C ALA A 166 4.70 3.90 3.75
N TYR A 167 5.43 4.11 4.83
CA TYR A 167 6.81 4.57 4.76
C TYR A 167 7.74 3.40 4.48
N GLU A 168 8.49 3.51 3.41
CA GLU A 168 9.48 2.53 2.97
C GLU A 168 10.86 3.19 2.97
N PRO A 169 11.74 2.95 3.96
CA PRO A 169 13.13 3.37 3.85
C PRO A 169 13.79 2.56 2.72
N VAL A 170 13.82 3.12 1.48
CA VAL A 170 14.24 2.41 0.28
C VAL A 170 15.64 1.81 0.42
N TRP A 171 16.50 2.48 1.19
CA TRP A 171 17.86 2.05 1.49
C TRP A 171 17.94 0.77 2.34
N SER A 172 16.85 0.33 2.96
CA SER A 172 16.80 -0.91 3.75
C SER A 172 16.17 -2.08 2.99
N ILE A 173 15.50 -1.82 1.86
CA ILE A 173 14.79 -2.87 1.12
C ILE A 173 15.79 -3.71 0.32
N GLY A 174 15.85 -5.02 0.63
CA GLY A 174 16.72 -5.96 -0.09
C GLY A 174 18.23 -5.79 0.15
N THR A 175 18.62 -4.91 1.08
CA THR A 175 20.03 -4.61 1.36
C THR A 175 20.58 -5.33 2.60
N GLY A 176 19.72 -5.97 3.38
CA GLY A 176 20.08 -6.53 4.69
C GLY A 176 20.28 -5.47 5.80
N ILE A 177 20.18 -4.18 5.48
CA ILE A 177 20.29 -3.10 6.47
C ILE A 177 18.97 -2.94 7.21
N ILE A 178 18.99 -3.16 8.51
CA ILE A 178 17.82 -3.02 9.37
C ILE A 178 17.80 -1.60 9.98
N PRO A 179 16.77 -0.79 9.74
CA PRO A 179 16.62 0.51 10.40
C PRO A 179 16.52 0.36 11.92
N LYS A 180 17.17 1.24 12.66
CA LYS A 180 17.01 1.26 14.12
C LYS A 180 15.60 1.70 14.49
N ILE A 181 15.00 1.04 15.49
CA ILE A 181 13.63 1.34 15.96
C ILE A 181 13.46 2.83 16.28
N ASN A 182 14.41 3.43 16.99
CA ASN A 182 14.37 4.85 17.35
C ASN A 182 14.37 5.78 16.11
N GLU A 183 15.07 5.39 15.04
CA GLU A 183 15.05 6.14 13.76
C GLU A 183 13.69 6.04 13.09
N LEU A 184 13.10 4.84 13.08
CA LEU A 184 11.75 4.61 12.52
C LEU A 184 10.70 5.40 13.30
N ASP A 185 10.72 5.34 14.64
CA ASP A 185 9.79 6.09 15.48
C ASP A 185 9.88 7.60 15.29
N LYS A 186 11.10 8.11 15.18
CA LYS A 186 11.33 9.52 14.85
C LYS A 186 10.74 9.88 13.50
N GLN A 187 11.02 9.05 12.48
CA GLN A 187 10.53 9.28 11.12
C GLN A 187 9.01 9.19 11.03
N VAL A 188 8.40 8.22 11.72
CA VAL A 188 6.93 8.11 11.80
C VAL A 188 6.31 9.35 12.44
N ARG A 189 6.92 9.91 13.49
CA ARG A 189 6.45 11.18 14.10
C ARG A 189 6.52 12.34 13.11
N GLU A 190 7.61 12.47 12.37
CA GLU A 190 7.74 13.51 11.33
C GLU A 190 6.72 13.34 10.19
N ILE A 191 6.51 12.11 9.72
CA ILE A 191 5.49 11.82 8.70
C ILE A 191 4.09 12.18 9.21
N LYS A 192 3.77 11.84 10.46
CA LYS A 192 2.51 12.24 11.09
C LYS A 192 2.34 13.77 11.15
N LYS A 193 3.39 14.54 11.41
CA LYS A 193 3.34 16.01 11.34
C LYS A 193 3.07 16.50 9.92
N ILE A 194 3.81 15.97 8.92
CA ILE A 194 3.64 16.33 7.51
C ILE A 194 2.21 16.03 7.04
N THR A 195 1.67 14.89 7.44
CA THR A 195 0.32 14.47 7.06
C THR A 195 -0.75 15.26 7.82
N LYS A 196 -0.59 15.52 9.12
CA LYS A 196 -1.52 16.36 9.92
C LYS A 196 -1.64 17.79 9.39
N THR A 197 -0.55 18.40 8.96
CA THR A 197 -0.56 19.74 8.36
C THR A 197 -1.40 19.80 7.09
N LYS A 198 -1.51 18.69 6.36
CA LYS A 198 -2.37 18.58 5.16
C LYS A 198 -3.78 18.10 5.46
N MET A 199 -3.98 17.49 6.61
CA MET A 199 -5.15 16.69 6.94
C MET A 199 -5.69 17.02 8.33
N ARG A 200 -6.13 18.25 8.54
CA ARG A 200 -6.68 18.72 9.83
C ARG A 200 -7.77 17.82 10.46
N LYS A 201 -8.10 16.65 9.90
CA LYS A 201 -9.21 15.79 10.38
C LYS A 201 -8.99 14.27 10.35
N PHE A 202 -7.77 13.73 10.12
CA PHE A 202 -7.60 12.27 10.00
C PHE A 202 -6.45 11.74 10.84
N SER A 203 -6.72 10.68 11.62
CA SER A 203 -5.69 9.85 12.22
C SER A 203 -5.00 9.06 11.13
N THR A 204 -3.70 9.25 10.96
CA THR A 204 -2.87 8.48 10.04
C THR A 204 -2.24 7.34 10.80
N GLU A 205 -2.52 6.12 10.41
CA GLU A 205 -1.73 4.97 10.78
C GLU A 205 -0.62 4.83 9.75
N VAL A 206 0.61 5.04 10.17
CA VAL A 206 1.81 4.71 9.40
C VAL A 206 2.25 3.35 9.90
N GLN A 207 2.29 2.38 9.01
CA GLN A 207 2.75 1.01 9.28
C GLN A 207 4.14 0.80 8.71
#